data_8a546f423d3fc25c2992856b9b09f600
#
_entry.id   8a546f423d3fc25c2992856b9b09f600
#
_cell.length_a   1.000
_cell.length_b   1.000
_cell.length_c   1.000
_cell.angle_alpha   90.00
_cell.angle_beta   90.00
_cell.angle_gamma   90.00
#
_symmetry.space_group_name_H-M   'P 1'
#
loop_
_entity.id
_entity.type
_entity.pdbx_description
1 polymer ?
#
loop_
_entity_poly.entity_id
_entity_poly.type
_entity_poly.pdbx_seq_one_letter_code
_entity_poly.pdbx_strand_id
1 'polypeptide(L)'
;MSKIVLEVRNLEKHYGGLQAVRGVSFEVLEGQIFGLIGPNGAGKTTTFNMIAGSEIPTKGKIFLYNEDITGVPTHKLYDLGLLRTFQLSHEYKKMTVLENLMVAGSHQVGENIFNSWFSTKRVKLREKEILDKALDSLEFLGLSNLKDELAGNLSGGQKKLLELGRTMMTDAKLVLL
;
A
#
# COMPACT_ATOMS: atom_id res chain seq x y z
N MET A 1 14.37 -11.42 18.24
CA MET A 1 14.21 -12.08 16.91
C MET A 1 13.30 -11.21 16.08
N SER A 2 13.71 -10.83 14.88
CA SER A 2 12.88 -10.02 13.98
C SER A 2 11.65 -10.85 13.56
N LYS A 3 10.46 -10.23 13.60
CA LYS A 3 9.20 -10.89 13.28
C LYS A 3 9.05 -11.01 11.77
N ILE A 4 8.64 -12.19 11.27
CA ILE A 4 8.33 -12.38 9.86
C ILE A 4 6.99 -11.73 9.56
N VAL A 5 6.97 -10.82 8.58
CA VAL A 5 5.76 -10.13 8.10
C VAL A 5 5.14 -10.88 6.93
N LEU A 6 5.95 -11.27 5.96
CA LEU A 6 5.52 -12.00 4.78
C LEU A 6 6.37 -13.27 4.63
N GLU A 7 5.72 -14.39 4.41
CA GLU A 7 6.39 -15.64 4.05
C GLU A 7 5.74 -16.20 2.78
N VAL A 8 6.58 -16.51 1.81
CA VAL A 8 6.20 -17.14 0.54
C VAL A 8 6.86 -18.51 0.46
N ARG A 9 6.06 -19.56 0.29
CA ARG A 9 6.52 -20.96 0.26
C ARG A 9 6.20 -21.62 -1.07
N ASN A 10 7.22 -22.00 -1.83
CA ASN A 10 7.15 -22.78 -3.09
C ASN A 10 6.07 -22.26 -4.06
N LEU A 11 6.01 -20.95 -4.26
CA LEU A 11 4.99 -20.30 -5.04
C LEU A 11 5.17 -20.59 -6.53
N GLU A 12 4.16 -21.18 -7.18
CA GLU A 12 4.16 -21.50 -8.61
C GLU A 12 2.96 -20.87 -9.31
N LYS A 13 3.16 -20.45 -10.56
CA LYS A 13 2.09 -20.00 -11.45
C LYS A 13 2.28 -20.54 -12.85
N HIS A 14 1.22 -21.20 -13.33
CA HIS A 14 1.13 -21.75 -14.67
C HIS A 14 0.00 -21.09 -15.43
N TYR A 15 0.25 -20.73 -16.69
CA TYR A 15 -0.74 -20.29 -17.66
C TYR A 15 -0.76 -21.31 -18.82
N GLY A 16 -1.67 -22.28 -18.75
CA GLY A 16 -1.64 -23.42 -19.67
C GLY A 16 -0.29 -24.15 -19.59
N GLY A 17 0.42 -24.24 -20.70
CA GLY A 17 1.76 -24.87 -20.77
C GLY A 17 2.92 -23.99 -20.30
N LEU A 18 2.69 -22.68 -20.06
CA LEU A 18 3.74 -21.76 -19.63
C LEU A 18 3.85 -21.72 -18.11
N GLN A 19 5.00 -22.09 -17.57
CA GLN A 19 5.33 -21.92 -16.15
C GLN A 19 5.97 -20.55 -15.91
N ALA A 20 5.15 -19.57 -15.50
CA ALA A 20 5.59 -18.19 -15.30
C ALA A 20 6.35 -17.98 -13.99
N VAL A 21 6.03 -18.75 -12.93
CA VAL A 21 6.74 -18.77 -11.63
C VAL A 21 7.00 -20.21 -11.24
N ARG A 22 8.24 -20.53 -10.82
CA ARG A 22 8.76 -21.89 -10.68
C ARG A 22 9.22 -22.20 -9.26
N GLY A 23 8.32 -22.12 -8.27
CA GLY A 23 8.65 -22.53 -6.89
C GLY A 23 9.47 -21.47 -6.13
N VAL A 24 9.03 -20.20 -6.15
CA VAL A 24 9.70 -19.11 -5.41
C VAL A 24 9.38 -19.20 -3.92
N SER A 25 10.43 -19.09 -3.08
CA SER A 25 10.29 -19.03 -1.62
C SER A 25 11.18 -17.94 -1.06
N PHE A 26 10.65 -17.12 -0.15
CA PHE A 26 11.38 -16.09 0.59
C PHE A 26 10.58 -15.60 1.80
N GLU A 27 11.26 -14.88 2.69
CA GLU A 27 10.68 -14.24 3.86
C GLU A 27 11.02 -12.76 3.87
N VAL A 28 10.11 -11.94 4.41
CA VAL A 28 10.31 -10.50 4.65
C VAL A 28 10.10 -10.24 6.13
N LEU A 29 11.08 -9.60 6.75
CA LEU A 29 11.07 -9.27 8.18
C LEU A 29 10.45 -7.89 8.41
N GLU A 30 9.94 -7.68 9.61
CA GLU A 30 9.43 -6.37 10.05
C GLU A 30 10.52 -5.30 9.98
N GLY A 31 10.19 -4.13 9.39
CA GLY A 31 11.13 -3.03 9.17
C GLY A 31 12.13 -3.26 8.04
N GLN A 32 12.03 -4.35 7.28
CA GLN A 32 12.92 -4.64 6.16
C GLN A 32 12.41 -4.03 4.86
N ILE A 33 13.32 -3.47 4.06
CA ILE A 33 13.09 -3.19 2.63
C ILE A 33 13.61 -4.39 1.85
N PHE A 34 12.69 -5.10 1.19
CA PHE A 34 13.00 -6.31 0.41
C PHE A 34 12.84 -6.04 -1.08
N GLY A 35 13.86 -6.36 -1.88
CA GLY A 35 13.86 -6.18 -3.33
C GLY A 35 13.77 -7.51 -4.09
N LEU A 36 12.76 -7.66 -4.95
CA LEU A 36 12.64 -8.79 -5.88
C LEU A 36 13.27 -8.41 -7.22
N ILE A 37 14.46 -8.94 -7.51
CA ILE A 37 15.28 -8.58 -8.67
C ILE A 37 15.33 -9.74 -9.66
N GLY A 38 15.41 -9.44 -10.95
CA GLY A 38 15.55 -10.42 -12.02
C GLY A 38 15.28 -9.81 -13.41
N PRO A 39 15.61 -10.52 -14.50
CA PRO A 39 15.38 -10.07 -15.86
C PRO A 39 13.87 -9.93 -16.20
N ASN A 40 13.58 -9.34 -17.35
CA ASN A 40 12.22 -9.32 -17.87
C ASN A 40 11.74 -10.75 -18.15
N GLY A 41 10.48 -11.04 -17.80
CA GLY A 41 9.94 -12.41 -17.91
C GLY A 41 10.27 -13.35 -16.74
N ALA A 42 11.05 -12.94 -15.73
CA ALA A 42 11.40 -13.78 -14.57
C ALA A 42 10.23 -14.04 -13.60
N GLY A 43 9.02 -13.58 -13.90
CA GLY A 43 7.84 -13.81 -13.05
C GLY A 43 7.68 -12.83 -11.89
N LYS A 44 8.48 -11.74 -11.81
CA LYS A 44 8.40 -10.76 -10.72
C LYS A 44 6.98 -10.19 -10.54
N THR A 45 6.42 -9.62 -11.60
CA THR A 45 5.06 -9.05 -11.59
C THR A 45 4.01 -10.09 -11.25
N THR A 46 4.14 -11.31 -11.76
CA THR A 46 3.24 -12.43 -11.44
C THR A 46 3.33 -12.80 -9.96
N THR A 47 4.54 -12.83 -9.38
CA THR A 47 4.75 -13.06 -7.94
C THR A 47 4.09 -11.95 -7.11
N PHE A 48 4.29 -10.69 -7.48
CA PHE A 48 3.62 -9.55 -6.84
C PHE A 48 2.09 -9.64 -6.97
N ASN A 49 1.57 -10.01 -8.14
CA ASN A 49 0.14 -10.19 -8.36
C ASN A 49 -0.46 -11.27 -7.45
N MET A 50 0.25 -12.38 -7.26
CA MET A 50 -0.20 -13.45 -6.36
C MET A 50 -0.20 -13.00 -4.89
N ILE A 51 0.86 -12.30 -4.45
CA ILE A 51 0.94 -11.77 -3.08
C ILE A 51 -0.14 -10.72 -2.83
N ALA A 52 -0.43 -9.87 -3.81
CA ALA A 52 -1.46 -8.83 -3.74
C ALA A 52 -2.90 -9.35 -3.94
N GLY A 53 -3.09 -10.66 -4.12
CA GLY A 53 -4.42 -11.26 -4.30
C GLY A 53 -5.11 -10.93 -5.63
N SER A 54 -4.35 -10.39 -6.61
CA SER A 54 -4.85 -10.14 -7.97
C SER A 54 -4.83 -11.41 -8.83
N GLU A 55 -4.01 -12.38 -8.45
CA GLU A 55 -3.90 -13.68 -9.11
C GLU A 55 -3.81 -14.81 -8.08
N ILE A 56 -4.45 -15.94 -8.38
CA ILE A 56 -4.40 -17.14 -7.53
C ILE A 56 -3.18 -17.97 -7.96
N PRO A 57 -2.29 -18.39 -7.04
CA PRO A 57 -1.19 -19.28 -7.36
C PRO A 57 -1.70 -20.66 -7.80
N THR A 58 -0.93 -21.35 -8.65
CA THR A 58 -1.20 -22.73 -9.03
C THR A 58 -0.80 -23.69 -7.93
N LYS A 59 0.33 -23.40 -7.24
CA LYS A 59 0.82 -24.11 -6.06
C LYS A 59 1.55 -23.16 -5.13
N GLY A 60 1.85 -23.66 -3.92
CA GLY A 60 2.54 -22.91 -2.88
C GLY A 60 1.58 -22.16 -1.98
N LYS A 61 2.16 -21.44 -1.01
CA LYS A 61 1.42 -20.70 0.01
C LYS A 61 2.03 -19.35 0.31
N ILE A 62 1.19 -18.43 0.74
CA ILE A 62 1.55 -17.06 1.12
C ILE A 62 0.99 -16.82 2.52
N PHE A 63 1.85 -16.36 3.44
CA PHE A 63 1.45 -16.05 4.82
C PHE A 63 1.77 -14.59 5.12
N LEU A 64 0.84 -13.89 5.74
CA LEU A 64 1.01 -12.56 6.32
C LEU A 64 0.89 -12.69 7.85
N TYR A 65 1.95 -12.38 8.59
CA TYR A 65 2.01 -12.58 10.05
C TYR A 65 1.56 -13.99 10.51
N ASN A 66 1.98 -15.04 9.81
CA ASN A 66 1.60 -16.45 9.98
C ASN A 66 0.15 -16.79 9.62
N GLU A 67 -0.67 -15.86 9.14
CA GLU A 67 -2.00 -16.11 8.61
C GLU A 67 -1.91 -16.49 7.13
N ASP A 68 -2.53 -17.60 6.72
CA ASP A 68 -2.56 -18.04 5.31
C ASP A 68 -3.47 -17.12 4.51
N ILE A 69 -2.86 -16.33 3.62
CA ILE A 69 -3.55 -15.38 2.73
C ILE A 69 -3.59 -15.86 1.28
N THR A 70 -3.29 -17.13 1.02
CA THR A 70 -3.22 -17.69 -0.33
C THR A 70 -4.55 -17.57 -1.05
N GLY A 71 -4.58 -16.82 -2.17
CA GLY A 71 -5.80 -16.61 -2.96
C GLY A 71 -6.86 -15.71 -2.32
N VAL A 72 -6.53 -15.05 -1.20
CA VAL A 72 -7.41 -14.03 -0.60
C VAL A 72 -7.47 -12.82 -1.54
N PRO A 73 -8.67 -12.31 -1.86
CA PRO A 73 -8.82 -11.19 -2.79
C PRO A 73 -8.29 -9.87 -2.21
N THR A 74 -7.79 -8.99 -3.10
CA THR A 74 -7.09 -7.73 -2.76
C THR A 74 -7.82 -6.86 -1.72
N HIS A 75 -9.16 -6.73 -1.82
CA HIS A 75 -9.92 -5.90 -0.87
C HIS A 75 -9.86 -6.41 0.57
N LYS A 76 -9.82 -7.74 0.77
CA LYS A 76 -9.65 -8.34 2.11
C LYS A 76 -8.20 -8.23 2.61
N LEU A 77 -7.22 -8.30 1.71
CA LEU A 77 -5.82 -8.10 2.06
C LEU A 77 -5.54 -6.68 2.58
N TYR A 78 -6.26 -5.68 2.05
CA TYR A 78 -6.20 -4.32 2.57
C TYR A 78 -6.61 -4.25 4.05
N ASP A 79 -7.69 -4.93 4.43
CA ASP A 79 -8.16 -4.99 5.82
C ASP A 79 -7.16 -5.69 6.76
N LEU A 80 -6.36 -6.62 6.22
CA LEU A 80 -5.26 -7.29 6.95
C LEU A 80 -3.98 -6.43 7.04
N GLY A 81 -3.95 -5.29 6.34
CA GLY A 81 -2.84 -4.36 6.33
C GLY A 81 -1.80 -4.61 5.21
N LEU A 82 -2.16 -5.34 4.15
CA LEU A 82 -1.35 -5.46 2.95
C LEU A 82 -1.83 -4.46 1.91
N LEU A 83 -0.99 -3.50 1.56
CA LEU A 83 -1.27 -2.47 0.56
C LEU A 83 -0.40 -2.68 -0.67
N ARG A 84 -0.98 -2.58 -1.86
CA ARG A 84 -0.23 -2.52 -3.12
C ARG A 84 -0.42 -1.15 -3.78
N THR A 85 0.69 -0.51 -4.15
CA THR A 85 0.65 0.68 -5.01
C THR A 85 0.59 0.27 -6.47
N PHE A 86 0.08 1.16 -7.32
CA PHE A 86 0.08 0.95 -8.77
C PHE A 86 1.26 1.70 -9.41
N GLN A 87 1.74 1.20 -10.55
CA GLN A 87 2.88 1.80 -11.28
C GLN A 87 2.61 3.23 -11.78
N LEU A 88 1.34 3.63 -11.91
CA LEU A 88 0.94 4.98 -12.28
C LEU A 88 0.51 5.73 -11.03
N SER A 89 1.12 6.87 -10.79
CA SER A 89 0.71 7.76 -9.71
C SER A 89 -0.72 8.26 -9.97
N HIS A 90 -1.63 7.93 -9.07
CA HIS A 90 -3.03 8.34 -9.13
C HIS A 90 -3.27 9.51 -8.17
N GLU A 91 -2.50 10.60 -8.35
CA GLU A 91 -2.77 11.83 -7.60
C GLU A 91 -4.10 12.47 -8.02
N TYR A 92 -4.82 13.01 -7.08
CA TYR A 92 -5.96 13.88 -7.35
C TYR A 92 -5.44 15.26 -7.81
N LYS A 93 -5.30 15.43 -9.12
CA LYS A 93 -4.61 16.59 -9.75
C LYS A 93 -5.17 17.95 -9.37
N LYS A 94 -6.46 18.01 -9.04
CA LYS A 94 -7.18 19.26 -8.66
C LYS A 94 -7.21 19.52 -7.15
N MET A 95 -6.63 18.64 -6.37
CA MET A 95 -6.46 18.78 -4.93
C MET A 95 -5.03 19.21 -4.63
N THR A 96 -4.83 19.89 -3.52
CA THR A 96 -3.49 20.23 -3.03
C THR A 96 -2.72 18.97 -2.60
N VAL A 97 -1.42 19.09 -2.41
CA VAL A 97 -0.56 18.02 -1.92
C VAL A 97 -1.02 17.57 -0.54
N LEU A 98 -1.37 18.51 0.34
CA LEU A 98 -1.90 18.20 1.68
C LEU A 98 -3.24 17.46 1.61
N GLU A 99 -4.20 17.96 0.80
CA GLU A 99 -5.49 17.29 0.62
C GLU A 99 -5.36 15.85 0.08
N ASN A 100 -4.41 15.62 -0.85
CA ASN A 100 -4.10 14.29 -1.35
C ASN A 100 -3.65 13.31 -0.26
N LEU A 101 -2.90 13.79 0.73
CA LEU A 101 -2.52 12.97 1.88
C LEU A 101 -3.70 12.76 2.83
N MET A 102 -4.44 13.81 3.14
CA MET A 102 -5.56 13.73 4.08
C MET A 102 -6.65 12.75 3.60
N VAL A 103 -6.96 12.73 2.29
CA VAL A 103 -7.93 11.79 1.71
C VAL A 103 -7.46 10.32 1.81
N ALA A 104 -6.15 10.08 1.86
CA ALA A 104 -5.61 8.73 2.01
C ALA A 104 -5.61 8.22 3.48
N GLY A 105 -5.96 9.06 4.44
CA GLY A 105 -6.03 8.69 5.86
C GLY A 105 -7.05 7.57 6.13
N SER A 106 -6.63 6.54 6.86
CA SER A 106 -7.50 5.43 7.25
C SER A 106 -8.54 5.82 8.30
N HIS A 107 -9.66 5.08 8.34
CA HIS A 107 -10.70 5.21 9.38
C HIS A 107 -11.27 6.63 9.53
N GLN A 108 -11.65 7.26 8.42
CA GLN A 108 -12.33 8.56 8.46
C GLN A 108 -13.74 8.39 9.06
N VAL A 109 -13.92 8.86 10.29
CA VAL A 109 -15.19 8.76 11.03
C VAL A 109 -16.33 9.49 10.30
N GLY A 110 -16.00 10.46 9.45
CA GLY A 110 -16.92 11.23 8.61
C GLY A 110 -17.58 10.46 7.46
N GLU A 111 -17.08 9.27 7.09
CA GLU A 111 -17.69 8.44 6.04
C GLU A 111 -19.07 7.89 6.43
N ASN A 112 -19.38 7.83 7.72
CA ASN A 112 -20.69 7.40 8.20
C ASN A 112 -21.57 8.63 8.48
N ILE A 113 -22.62 8.80 7.67
CA ILE A 113 -23.56 9.95 7.71
C ILE A 113 -24.12 10.19 9.13
N PHE A 114 -24.39 9.13 9.89
CA PHE A 114 -24.87 9.23 11.27
C PHE A 114 -23.78 9.80 12.21
N ASN A 115 -22.52 9.43 12.04
CA ASN A 115 -21.41 9.94 12.85
C ASN A 115 -21.11 11.40 12.54
N SER A 116 -21.23 11.83 11.28
CA SER A 116 -21.03 13.23 10.87
C SER A 116 -22.08 14.16 11.49
N TRP A 117 -23.28 13.69 11.72
CA TRP A 117 -24.38 14.50 12.28
C TRP A 117 -24.37 14.57 13.82
N PHE A 118 -23.99 13.48 14.51
CA PHE A 118 -24.08 13.39 15.97
C PHE A 118 -22.75 13.48 16.73
N SER A 119 -21.59 13.48 16.07
CA SER A 119 -20.27 13.37 16.72
C SER A 119 -19.25 14.40 16.25
N THR A 120 -19.63 15.68 16.13
CA THR A 120 -18.76 16.78 15.67
C THR A 120 -17.42 16.88 16.42
N LYS A 121 -17.37 16.58 17.72
CA LYS A 121 -16.11 16.59 18.50
C LYS A 121 -15.16 15.44 18.09
N ARG A 122 -15.68 14.23 17.87
CA ARG A 122 -14.87 13.08 17.42
C ARG A 122 -14.36 13.27 15.99
N VAL A 123 -15.19 13.79 15.11
CA VAL A 123 -14.80 14.10 13.72
C VAL A 123 -13.66 15.11 13.72
N LYS A 124 -13.80 16.24 14.43
CA LYS A 124 -12.77 17.28 14.53
C LYS A 124 -11.45 16.76 15.13
N LEU A 125 -11.53 15.89 16.14
CA LEU A 125 -10.32 15.30 16.73
C LEU A 125 -9.60 14.41 15.70
N ARG A 126 -10.36 13.56 14.99
CA ARG A 126 -9.79 12.67 13.97
C ARG A 126 -9.23 13.43 12.77
N GLU A 127 -9.92 14.47 12.31
CA GLU A 127 -9.41 15.35 11.26
C GLU A 127 -8.08 16.00 11.66
N LYS A 128 -7.97 16.43 12.92
CA LYS A 128 -6.72 16.98 13.44
C LYS A 128 -5.60 15.93 13.46
N GLU A 129 -5.87 14.70 13.92
CA GLU A 129 -4.88 13.60 13.90
C GLU A 129 -4.40 13.29 12.47
N ILE A 130 -5.34 13.27 11.50
CA ILE A 130 -5.01 13.04 10.08
C ILE A 130 -4.18 14.22 9.55
N LEU A 131 -4.53 15.45 9.90
CA LEU A 131 -3.77 16.63 9.49
C LEU A 131 -2.34 16.59 10.07
N ASP A 132 -2.19 16.34 11.36
CA ASP A 132 -0.89 16.25 12.01
C ASP A 132 -0.03 15.15 11.34
N LYS A 133 -0.58 13.94 11.12
CA LYS A 133 0.09 12.85 10.41
C LYS A 133 0.46 13.23 8.97
N ALA A 134 -0.38 14.00 8.27
CA ALA A 134 -0.10 14.46 6.92
C ALA A 134 1.06 15.48 6.90
N LEU A 135 1.10 16.41 7.85
CA LEU A 135 2.17 17.37 7.96
C LEU A 135 3.53 16.70 8.28
N ASP A 136 3.54 15.76 9.22
CA ASP A 136 4.73 14.96 9.54
C ASP A 136 5.22 14.18 8.30
N SER A 137 4.29 13.60 7.53
CA SER A 137 4.61 12.89 6.29
C SER A 137 5.22 13.82 5.23
N LEU A 138 4.69 15.05 5.10
CA LEU A 138 5.22 16.07 4.18
C LEU A 138 6.63 16.50 4.59
N GLU A 139 6.89 16.67 5.88
CA GLU A 139 8.21 17.00 6.39
C GLU A 139 9.22 15.88 6.11
N PHE A 140 8.86 14.64 6.42
CA PHE A 140 9.69 13.46 6.16
C PHE A 140 10.06 13.31 4.67
N LEU A 141 9.12 13.64 3.76
CA LEU A 141 9.31 13.53 2.31
C LEU A 141 9.95 14.78 1.68
N GLY A 142 10.19 15.84 2.46
CA GLY A 142 10.72 17.11 1.94
C GLY A 142 9.74 17.87 1.05
N LEU A 143 8.43 17.66 1.22
CA LEU A 143 7.36 18.29 0.44
C LEU A 143 6.62 19.42 1.18
N SER A 144 7.05 19.81 2.38
CA SER A 144 6.37 20.81 3.23
C SER A 144 6.11 22.13 2.51
N ASN A 145 7.06 22.60 1.68
CA ASN A 145 6.94 23.84 0.93
C ASN A 145 5.91 23.78 -0.21
N LEU A 146 5.44 22.60 -0.56
CA LEU A 146 4.50 22.34 -1.65
C LEU A 146 3.12 21.93 -1.13
N LYS A 147 2.87 22.01 0.18
CA LYS A 147 1.62 21.52 0.81
C LYS A 147 0.35 22.11 0.20
N ASP A 148 0.39 23.41 -0.17
CA ASP A 148 -0.73 24.16 -0.72
C ASP A 148 -0.73 24.18 -2.26
N GLU A 149 0.27 23.57 -2.92
CA GLU A 149 0.37 23.44 -4.37
C GLU A 149 -0.57 22.36 -4.88
N LEU A 150 -1.13 22.53 -6.08
CA LEU A 150 -1.93 21.49 -6.73
C LEU A 150 -1.05 20.29 -7.09
N ALA A 151 -1.48 19.08 -6.75
CA ALA A 151 -0.73 17.87 -7.04
C ALA A 151 -0.49 17.64 -8.55
N GLY A 152 -1.35 18.20 -9.41
CA GLY A 152 -1.16 18.19 -10.86
C GLY A 152 0.10 18.89 -11.33
N ASN A 153 0.57 19.93 -10.61
CA ASN A 153 1.75 20.75 -10.94
C ASN A 153 3.08 20.12 -10.50
N LEU A 154 3.04 19.07 -9.71
CA LEU A 154 4.24 18.39 -9.21
C LEU A 154 5.04 17.76 -10.35
N SER A 155 6.37 17.78 -10.21
CA SER A 155 7.29 17.00 -11.07
C SER A 155 7.05 15.50 -10.90
N GLY A 156 7.52 14.67 -11.85
CA GLY A 156 7.39 13.22 -11.77
C GLY A 156 7.98 12.61 -10.49
N GLY A 157 9.12 13.11 -10.02
CA GLY A 157 9.72 12.68 -8.75
C GLY A 157 8.88 13.06 -7.54
N GLN A 158 8.36 14.30 -7.49
CA GLN A 158 7.49 14.76 -6.41
C GLN A 158 6.17 13.98 -6.37
N LYS A 159 5.61 13.60 -7.52
CA LYS A 159 4.41 12.73 -7.59
C LYS A 159 4.69 11.35 -7.00
N LYS A 160 5.87 10.79 -7.22
CA LYS A 160 6.28 9.52 -6.59
C LYS A 160 6.43 9.64 -5.08
N LEU A 161 6.98 10.75 -4.58
CA LEU A 161 7.04 11.03 -3.15
C LEU A 161 5.65 11.22 -2.54
N LEU A 162 4.74 11.92 -3.25
CA LEU A 162 3.35 12.06 -2.81
C LEU A 162 2.63 10.69 -2.74
N GLU A 163 2.86 9.80 -3.72
CA GLU A 163 2.33 8.44 -3.70
C GLU A 163 2.82 7.66 -2.47
N LEU A 164 4.12 7.74 -2.18
CA LEU A 164 4.69 7.16 -0.96
C LEU A 164 4.05 7.75 0.30
N GLY A 165 3.89 9.09 0.36
CA GLY A 165 3.21 9.76 1.46
C GLY A 165 1.78 9.27 1.67
N ARG A 166 1.03 9.05 0.60
CA ARG A 166 -0.33 8.47 0.68
C ARG A 166 -0.32 7.06 1.29
N THR A 167 0.70 6.25 1.01
CA THR A 167 0.83 4.93 1.68
C THR A 167 1.15 5.07 3.16
N MET A 168 1.94 6.08 3.56
CA MET A 168 2.23 6.37 4.97
C MET A 168 1.00 6.82 5.76
N MET A 169 0.00 7.42 5.09
CA MET A 169 -1.27 7.79 5.72
C MET A 169 -2.15 6.59 6.08
N THR A 170 -1.93 5.45 5.44
CA THR A 170 -2.65 4.20 5.75
C THR A 170 -2.06 3.49 6.97
N ASP A 171 -2.77 2.50 7.50
CA ASP A 171 -2.28 1.64 8.57
C ASP A 171 -1.69 0.34 8.01
N ALA A 172 -1.07 0.43 6.82
CA ALA A 172 -0.48 -0.71 6.15
C ALA A 172 0.72 -1.27 6.93
N LYS A 173 0.72 -2.58 7.13
CA LYS A 173 1.82 -3.34 7.77
C LYS A 173 2.86 -3.81 6.75
N LEU A 174 2.43 -4.00 5.51
CA LEU A 174 3.26 -4.37 4.38
C LEU A 174 2.83 -3.58 3.14
N VAL A 175 3.78 -2.92 2.50
CA VAL A 175 3.54 -2.16 1.26
C VAL A 175 4.31 -2.83 0.12
N LEU A 176 3.60 -3.15 -0.96
CA LEU A 176 4.16 -3.62 -2.23
C LEU A 176 4.25 -2.43 -3.18
N LEU A 177 5.46 -2.02 -3.55
CA LEU A 177 5.77 -0.86 -4.40
C LEU A 177 6.05 -1.27 -5.86
#